data_64c6a7004a36172452863e4a64005a23
#
_entry.id   64c6a7004a36172452863e4a64005a23
#
_cell.length_a   1.000
_cell.length_b   1.000
_cell.length_c   1.000
_cell.angle_alpha   90.00
_cell.angle_beta   90.00
_cell.angle_gamma   90.00
#
_symmetry.space_group_name_H-M   'P 1'
#
loop_
_entity.id
_entity.type
_entity.pdbx_description
1 polymer ?
#
loop_
_entity_poly.entity_id
_entity_poly.type
_entity_poly.pdbx_seq_one_letter_code
_entity_poly.pdbx_strand_id
1 'polypeptide(L)'
;MAKKNAIVKKLPAVESLGSVNVICVDKTGTLTMNKMTVTKVYTAAQDELIDIEGKSYENLPQSIFHPAVKILSRIGNLCNNAHISNGEHLGQPTEVALLEFGNLLNIRDERPVSIFFFLLCVYLLTIIVVIVIVFIFFIMIIYVY
;
A
#
# COMPACT_ATOMS: atom_id res chain seq x y z
N MET A 1 39.90 1.77 -4.73
CA MET A 1 38.50 1.34 -4.70
C MET A 1 37.69 2.10 -3.65
N ALA A 2 38.10 2.18 -2.38
CA ALA A 2 37.35 2.94 -1.35
C ALA A 2 37.08 4.41 -1.73
N LYS A 3 38.01 5.09 -2.37
CA LYS A 3 37.81 6.47 -2.90
C LYS A 3 36.74 6.59 -4.00
N LYS A 4 36.27 5.45 -4.53
CA LYS A 4 35.18 5.35 -5.53
C LYS A 4 33.94 4.67 -4.96
N ASN A 5 33.73 4.75 -3.66
CA ASN A 5 32.60 4.16 -2.93
C ASN A 5 32.43 2.63 -3.13
N ALA A 6 33.50 1.93 -3.48
CA ALA A 6 33.48 0.48 -3.65
C ALA A 6 34.08 -0.20 -2.41
N ILE A 7 33.28 -1.03 -1.75
CA ILE A 7 33.67 -1.84 -0.59
C ILE A 7 34.11 -3.22 -1.07
N VAL A 8 35.38 -3.55 -0.87
CA VAL A 8 35.92 -4.86 -1.21
C VAL A 8 35.91 -5.74 0.04
N LYS A 9 35.13 -6.81 0.03
CA LYS A 9 35.04 -7.77 1.14
C LYS A 9 36.03 -8.93 1.01
N LYS A 10 36.38 -9.34 -0.24
CA LYS A 10 37.30 -10.41 -0.54
C LYS A 10 38.22 -10.01 -1.70
N LEU A 11 39.53 -10.14 -1.51
CA LEU A 11 40.51 -9.80 -2.53
C LEU A 11 40.40 -10.67 -3.82
N PRO A 12 40.18 -12.00 -3.73
CA PRO A 12 40.01 -12.84 -4.92
C PRO A 12 38.83 -12.43 -5.81
N ALA A 13 37.77 -11.80 -5.22
CA ALA A 13 36.63 -11.30 -6.00
C ALA A 13 37.02 -10.13 -6.92
N VAL A 14 38.00 -9.33 -6.55
CA VAL A 14 38.50 -8.22 -7.39
C VAL A 14 39.31 -8.75 -8.57
N GLU A 15 40.14 -9.77 -8.30
CA GLU A 15 40.90 -10.43 -9.38
C GLU A 15 39.99 -11.09 -10.39
N SER A 16 38.97 -11.82 -9.92
CA SER A 16 37.95 -12.43 -10.77
C SER A 16 37.20 -11.36 -11.57
N LEU A 17 36.82 -10.25 -10.94
CA LEU A 17 36.11 -9.16 -11.64
C LEU A 17 36.98 -8.52 -12.73
N GLY A 18 38.30 -8.46 -12.54
CA GLY A 18 39.24 -7.95 -13.55
C GLY A 18 39.43 -8.85 -14.77
N SER A 19 39.07 -10.12 -14.66
CA SER A 19 39.25 -11.13 -15.72
C SER A 19 37.97 -11.53 -16.46
N VAL A 20 36.78 -11.07 -16.02
CA VAL A 20 35.51 -11.43 -16.65
C VAL A 20 35.24 -10.61 -17.90
N ASN A 21 34.66 -11.25 -18.92
CA ASN A 21 34.23 -10.60 -20.15
C ASN A 21 32.72 -10.21 -20.09
N VAL A 22 31.96 -10.81 -19.18
CA VAL A 22 30.52 -10.60 -19.06
C VAL A 22 30.16 -10.47 -17.57
N ILE A 23 29.39 -9.45 -17.22
CA ILE A 23 28.87 -9.24 -15.87
C ILE A 23 27.35 -9.31 -15.96
N CYS A 24 26.75 -10.27 -15.24
CA CYS A 24 25.29 -10.37 -15.07
C CYS A 24 24.92 -9.70 -13.74
N VAL A 25 24.04 -8.73 -13.80
CA VAL A 25 23.61 -7.97 -12.62
C VAL A 25 22.10 -8.06 -12.48
N ASP A 26 21.62 -8.35 -11.28
CA ASP A 26 20.19 -8.19 -10.96
C ASP A 26 19.83 -6.69 -10.94
N LYS A 27 18.67 -6.35 -11.48
CA LYS A 27 18.22 -4.96 -11.55
C LYS A 27 17.79 -4.45 -10.18
N THR A 28 16.93 -5.22 -9.50
CA THR A 28 16.23 -4.75 -8.30
C THR A 28 17.12 -4.82 -7.06
N GLY A 29 17.33 -3.69 -6.40
CA GLY A 29 18.19 -3.59 -5.22
C GLY A 29 19.69 -3.58 -5.49
N THR A 30 20.12 -3.77 -6.76
CA THR A 30 21.52 -3.67 -7.17
C THR A 30 21.76 -2.47 -8.07
N LEU A 31 21.04 -2.35 -9.17
CA LEU A 31 21.07 -1.17 -10.04
C LEU A 31 20.06 -0.10 -9.62
N THR A 32 19.05 -0.48 -8.84
CA THR A 32 18.03 0.40 -8.29
C THR A 32 18.06 0.38 -6.77
N MET A 33 17.52 1.41 -6.14
CA MET A 33 17.45 1.55 -4.68
C MET A 33 16.36 0.68 -4.03
N ASN A 34 15.67 -0.15 -4.81
CA ASN A 34 14.48 -0.91 -4.37
C ASN A 34 13.39 -0.03 -3.72
N LYS A 35 13.34 1.23 -4.12
CA LYS A 35 12.33 2.20 -3.70
C LYS A 35 11.42 2.52 -4.89
N MET A 36 10.13 2.38 -4.69
CA MET A 36 9.10 2.74 -5.66
C MET A 36 8.45 4.06 -5.23
N THR A 37 8.10 4.88 -6.20
CA THR A 37 7.34 6.12 -5.99
C THR A 37 6.32 6.26 -7.13
N VAL A 38 5.16 6.81 -6.82
CA VAL A 38 4.18 7.16 -7.85
C VAL A 38 4.66 8.43 -8.54
N THR A 39 4.91 8.37 -9.84
CA THR A 39 5.38 9.50 -10.63
C THR A 39 4.26 10.11 -11.47
N LYS A 40 3.31 9.28 -11.90
CA LYS A 40 2.20 9.71 -12.75
C LYS A 40 0.90 9.03 -12.33
N VAL A 41 -0.21 9.73 -12.52
CA VAL A 41 -1.55 9.22 -12.24
C VAL A 41 -2.42 9.43 -13.48
N TYR A 42 -3.20 8.42 -13.83
CA TYR A 42 -4.19 8.49 -14.90
C TYR A 42 -5.54 8.01 -14.39
N THR A 43 -6.59 8.69 -14.77
CA THR A 43 -7.98 8.26 -14.54
C THR A 43 -8.80 8.46 -15.80
N ALA A 44 -9.61 7.47 -16.16
CA ALA A 44 -10.50 7.56 -17.32
C ALA A 44 -11.54 8.71 -17.22
N ALA A 45 -11.81 9.20 -16.00
CA ALA A 45 -12.73 10.30 -15.77
C ALA A 45 -12.18 11.67 -16.21
N GLN A 46 -10.85 11.80 -16.31
CA GLN A 46 -10.17 13.03 -16.71
C GLN A 46 -9.51 12.91 -18.07
N ASP A 47 -9.23 11.67 -18.51
CA ASP A 47 -8.48 11.36 -19.74
C ASP A 47 -7.16 12.14 -19.88
N GLU A 48 -6.54 12.40 -18.72
CA GLU A 48 -5.30 13.17 -18.58
C GLU A 48 -4.28 12.40 -17.76
N LEU A 49 -3.02 12.42 -18.21
CA LEU A 49 -1.89 11.88 -17.46
C LEU A 49 -1.29 12.98 -16.57
N ILE A 50 -1.53 12.86 -15.27
CA ILE A 50 -1.11 13.84 -14.27
C ILE A 50 0.30 13.49 -13.79
N ASP A 51 1.26 14.37 -13.99
CA ASP A 51 2.64 14.24 -13.53
C ASP A 51 2.77 14.77 -12.10
N ILE A 52 3.31 13.93 -11.19
CA ILE A 52 3.51 14.25 -9.78
C ILE A 52 4.96 14.02 -9.32
N GLU A 53 5.85 13.65 -10.24
CA GLU A 53 7.24 13.35 -9.92
C GLU A 53 7.95 14.52 -9.22
N GLY A 54 8.53 14.24 -8.05
CA GLY A 54 9.28 15.24 -7.27
C GLY A 54 8.47 16.42 -6.73
N LYS A 55 7.13 16.36 -6.80
CA LYS A 55 6.27 17.46 -6.32
C LYS A 55 5.89 17.27 -4.86
N SER A 56 5.84 18.38 -4.12
CA SER A 56 5.23 18.47 -2.79
C SER A 56 3.74 18.79 -2.93
N TYR A 57 2.97 18.62 -1.84
CA TYR A 57 1.53 18.92 -1.81
C TYR A 57 1.18 20.30 -2.37
N GLU A 58 1.98 21.32 -2.05
CA GLU A 58 1.76 22.71 -2.47
C GLU A 58 1.96 22.94 -3.97
N ASN A 59 2.75 22.09 -4.63
CA ASN A 59 3.10 22.21 -6.04
C ASN A 59 2.34 21.20 -6.94
N LEU A 60 1.35 20.48 -6.37
CA LEU A 60 0.54 19.54 -7.13
C LEU A 60 -0.40 20.26 -8.10
N PRO A 61 -0.60 19.72 -9.32
CA PRO A 61 -1.57 20.28 -10.27
C PRO A 61 -3.00 20.13 -9.73
N GLN A 62 -3.88 21.06 -10.07
CA GLN A 62 -5.28 21.05 -9.61
C GLN A 62 -6.03 19.78 -10.03
N SER A 63 -5.70 19.20 -11.18
CA SER A 63 -6.28 17.96 -11.69
C SER A 63 -6.12 16.77 -10.74
N ILE A 64 -5.08 16.76 -9.88
CA ILE A 64 -4.85 15.68 -8.89
C ILE A 64 -5.95 15.63 -7.82
N PHE A 65 -6.62 16.74 -7.53
CA PHE A 65 -7.68 16.80 -6.52
C PHE A 65 -9.05 16.34 -7.02
N HIS A 66 -9.13 15.84 -8.24
CA HIS A 66 -10.36 15.29 -8.79
C HIS A 66 -10.86 14.10 -7.94
N PRO A 67 -12.20 13.95 -7.75
CA PRO A 67 -12.77 12.87 -6.94
C PRO A 67 -12.32 11.47 -7.37
N ALA A 68 -12.15 11.21 -8.67
CA ALA A 68 -11.67 9.92 -9.17
C ALA A 68 -10.27 9.58 -8.65
N VAL A 69 -9.35 10.54 -8.60
CA VAL A 69 -7.99 10.33 -8.06
C VAL A 69 -8.05 10.07 -6.56
N LYS A 70 -8.92 10.77 -5.82
CA LYS A 70 -9.12 10.52 -4.39
C LYS A 70 -9.63 9.10 -4.12
N ILE A 71 -10.60 8.64 -4.91
CA ILE A 71 -11.13 7.27 -4.82
C ILE A 71 -10.01 6.26 -5.14
N LEU A 72 -9.24 6.46 -6.21
CA LEU A 72 -8.13 5.60 -6.59
C LEU A 72 -7.10 5.49 -5.45
N SER A 73 -6.72 6.61 -4.85
CA SER A 73 -5.77 6.63 -3.74
C SER A 73 -6.33 5.98 -2.47
N ARG A 74 -7.63 6.17 -2.16
CA ARG A 74 -8.29 5.47 -1.04
C ARG A 74 -8.30 3.96 -1.23
N ILE A 75 -8.61 3.48 -2.43
CA ILE A 75 -8.55 2.04 -2.75
C ILE A 75 -7.12 1.52 -2.57
N GLY A 76 -6.11 2.25 -3.07
CA GLY A 76 -4.70 1.92 -2.89
C GLY A 76 -4.25 1.84 -1.42
N ASN A 77 -4.86 2.64 -0.54
CA ASN A 77 -4.60 2.58 0.90
C ASN A 77 -5.36 1.43 1.58
N LEU A 78 -6.63 1.24 1.26
CA LEU A 78 -7.47 0.20 1.88
C LEU A 78 -7.02 -1.23 1.52
N CYS A 79 -6.67 -1.44 0.24
CA CYS A 79 -6.20 -2.74 -0.28
C CYS A 79 -4.67 -2.85 -0.18
N ASN A 80 -4.09 -2.63 1.00
CA ASN A 80 -2.67 -2.48 1.21
C ASN A 80 -2.24 -3.08 2.54
N ASN A 81 -1.15 -3.86 2.54
CA ASN A 81 -0.59 -4.49 3.75
C ASN A 81 0.64 -3.74 4.28
N ALA A 82 1.18 -2.76 3.55
CA ALA A 82 2.28 -1.95 4.03
C ALA A 82 1.83 -1.00 5.13
N HIS A 83 2.76 -0.59 5.98
CA HIS A 83 2.53 0.41 7.02
C HIS A 83 3.78 1.25 7.25
N ILE A 84 3.56 2.43 7.79
CA ILE A 84 4.62 3.36 8.15
C ILE A 84 4.65 3.43 9.68
N SER A 85 5.77 3.04 10.27
CA SER A 85 5.98 3.08 11.72
C SER A 85 7.27 3.81 12.04
N ASN A 86 7.20 4.82 12.90
CA ASN A 86 8.35 5.63 13.32
C ASN A 86 9.19 6.21 12.17
N GLY A 87 8.56 6.49 11.01
CA GLY A 87 9.24 6.98 9.82
C GLY A 87 9.89 5.88 8.97
N GLU A 88 9.80 4.62 9.37
CA GLU A 88 10.23 3.48 8.58
C GLU A 88 9.06 2.91 7.78
N HIS A 89 9.33 2.54 6.55
CA HIS A 89 8.36 1.97 5.62
C HIS A 89 8.49 0.45 5.62
N LEU A 90 7.47 -0.24 6.10
CA LEU A 90 7.41 -1.69 6.21
C LEU A 90 6.38 -2.24 5.22
N GLY A 91 6.82 -3.13 4.34
CA GLY A 91 5.95 -3.75 3.33
C GLY A 91 6.61 -3.85 1.96
N GLN A 92 5.83 -4.23 0.97
CA GLN A 92 6.30 -4.30 -0.42
C GLN A 92 6.52 -2.89 -1.00
N PRO A 93 7.58 -2.65 -1.78
CA PRO A 93 7.89 -1.31 -2.30
C PRO A 93 6.75 -0.64 -3.07
N THR A 94 5.96 -1.41 -3.83
CA THR A 94 4.78 -0.93 -4.55
C THR A 94 3.66 -0.49 -3.62
N GLU A 95 3.41 -1.25 -2.56
CA GLU A 95 2.40 -0.94 -1.55
C GLU A 95 2.78 0.30 -0.75
N VAL A 96 4.06 0.40 -0.37
CA VAL A 96 4.62 1.59 0.30
C VAL A 96 4.44 2.83 -0.58
N ALA A 97 4.70 2.72 -1.90
CA ALA A 97 4.52 3.84 -2.83
C ALA A 97 3.06 4.34 -2.88
N LEU A 98 2.09 3.43 -2.80
CA LEU A 98 0.67 3.80 -2.75
C LEU A 98 0.31 4.50 -1.44
N LEU A 99 0.87 4.08 -0.30
CA LEU A 99 0.68 4.78 0.97
C LEU A 99 1.33 6.18 0.95
N GLU A 100 2.55 6.30 0.44
CA GLU A 100 3.22 7.60 0.27
C GLU A 100 2.39 8.54 -0.61
N PHE A 101 1.79 8.01 -1.69
CA PHE A 101 0.89 8.77 -2.54
C PHE A 101 -0.39 9.23 -1.80
N GLY A 102 -1.00 8.37 -0.99
CA GLY A 102 -2.12 8.73 -0.14
C GLY A 102 -1.77 9.84 0.85
N ASN A 103 -0.60 9.73 1.49
CA ASN A 103 -0.10 10.75 2.40
C ASN A 103 0.20 12.09 1.68
N LEU A 104 0.73 12.04 0.45
CA LEU A 104 0.94 13.22 -0.38
C LEU A 104 -0.37 13.96 -0.67
N LEU A 105 -1.48 13.26 -0.78
CA LEU A 105 -2.83 13.83 -0.98
C LEU A 105 -3.56 14.16 0.34
N ASN A 106 -2.91 14.03 1.49
CA ASN A 106 -3.51 14.17 2.82
C ASN A 106 -4.73 13.25 3.04
N ILE A 107 -4.72 12.07 2.43
CA ILE A 107 -5.77 11.06 2.63
C ILE A 107 -5.43 10.27 3.88
N ARG A 108 -6.37 10.29 4.84
CA ARG A 108 -6.23 9.55 6.09
C ARG A 108 -6.26 8.04 5.84
N ASP A 109 -5.40 7.31 6.55
CA ASP A 109 -5.47 5.86 6.59
C ASP A 109 -6.72 5.40 7.35
N GLU A 110 -7.67 4.82 6.62
CA GLU A 110 -8.96 4.35 7.13
C GLU A 110 -8.97 2.86 7.50
N ARG A 111 -7.88 2.13 7.27
CA ARG A 111 -7.79 0.66 7.47
C ARG A 111 -8.17 0.20 8.88
N PRO A 112 -7.68 0.81 9.96
CA PRO A 112 -8.04 0.40 11.32
C PRO A 112 -9.54 0.56 11.60
N VAL A 113 -10.13 1.64 11.08
CA VAL A 113 -11.56 1.95 11.24
C VAL A 113 -12.42 0.97 10.44
N SER A 114 -12.01 0.65 9.22
CA SER A 114 -12.73 -0.29 8.34
C SER A 114 -12.82 -1.69 8.94
N ILE A 115 -11.72 -2.20 9.50
CA ILE A 115 -11.70 -3.51 10.17
C ILE A 115 -12.61 -3.52 11.40
N PHE A 116 -12.58 -2.46 12.21
CA PHE A 116 -13.44 -2.34 13.39
C PHE A 116 -14.93 -2.34 13.01
N PHE A 117 -15.34 -1.56 12.01
CA PHE A 117 -16.72 -1.55 11.53
C PHE A 117 -17.15 -2.90 10.96
N PHE A 118 -16.29 -3.57 10.20
CA PHE A 118 -16.58 -4.90 9.69
C PHE A 118 -16.81 -5.91 10.82
N LEU A 119 -15.91 -5.95 11.81
CA LEU A 119 -16.06 -6.82 12.99
C LEU A 119 -17.31 -6.49 13.80
N LEU A 120 -17.63 -5.20 13.96
CA LEU A 120 -18.86 -4.77 14.63
C LEU A 120 -20.12 -5.21 13.89
N CYS A 121 -20.14 -5.08 12.55
CA CYS A 121 -21.26 -5.55 11.71
C CYS A 121 -21.45 -7.06 11.80
N VAL A 122 -20.37 -7.84 11.74
CA VAL A 122 -20.43 -9.31 11.91
C VAL A 122 -20.94 -9.68 13.29
N TYR A 123 -20.48 -9.01 14.35
CA TYR A 123 -20.93 -9.24 15.72
C TYR A 123 -22.42 -8.93 15.90
N LEU A 124 -22.91 -7.81 15.37
CA LEU A 124 -24.33 -7.44 15.42
C LEU A 124 -25.19 -8.44 14.65
N LEU A 125 -24.73 -8.88 13.48
CA LEU A 125 -25.43 -9.88 12.67
C LEU A 125 -25.57 -11.22 13.44
N THR A 126 -24.51 -11.68 14.10
CA THR A 126 -24.54 -12.91 14.92
C THR A 126 -25.53 -12.81 16.07
N ILE A 127 -25.57 -11.66 16.75
CA ILE A 127 -26.56 -11.41 17.83
C ILE A 127 -27.99 -11.49 17.28
N ILE A 128 -28.29 -10.86 16.15
CA ILE A 128 -29.62 -10.88 15.54
C ILE A 128 -30.03 -12.34 15.19
N VAL A 129 -29.14 -13.12 14.61
CA VAL A 129 -29.39 -14.52 14.28
C VAL A 129 -29.69 -15.35 15.53
N VAL A 130 -28.93 -15.16 16.61
CA VAL A 130 -29.18 -15.87 17.88
C VAL A 130 -30.54 -15.48 18.46
N ILE A 131 -30.91 -14.19 18.47
CA ILE A 131 -32.22 -13.74 18.95
C ILE A 131 -33.36 -14.36 18.15
N VAL A 132 -33.24 -14.42 16.82
CA VAL A 132 -34.25 -15.02 15.94
C VAL A 132 -34.39 -16.52 16.23
N ILE A 133 -33.29 -17.25 16.40
CA ILE A 133 -33.32 -18.67 16.72
C ILE A 133 -34.01 -18.91 18.06
N VAL A 134 -33.65 -18.13 19.09
CA VAL A 134 -34.29 -18.24 20.43
C VAL A 134 -35.79 -17.94 20.35
N PHE A 135 -36.18 -16.93 19.58
CA PHE A 135 -37.60 -16.57 19.40
C PHE A 135 -38.38 -17.67 18.67
N ILE A 136 -37.82 -18.30 17.63
CA ILE A 136 -38.43 -19.44 16.95
C ILE A 136 -38.58 -20.65 17.89
N PHE A 137 -37.54 -20.91 18.70
CA PHE A 137 -37.61 -21.99 19.71
C PHE A 137 -38.70 -21.76 20.76
N PHE A 138 -38.84 -20.49 21.21
CA PHE A 138 -39.87 -20.10 22.14
C PHE A 138 -41.29 -20.24 21.56
N ILE A 139 -41.50 -19.86 20.30
CA ILE A 139 -42.77 -20.08 19.60
C ILE A 139 -43.08 -21.58 19.44
N MET A 140 -42.09 -22.40 19.10
CA MET A 140 -42.29 -23.87 18.99
C MET A 140 -42.68 -24.49 20.31
N ILE A 141 -42.16 -24.03 21.45
CA ILE A 141 -42.53 -24.52 22.77
C ILE A 141 -44.00 -24.16 23.11
N ILE A 142 -44.45 -22.97 22.74
CA ILE A 142 -45.84 -22.52 22.96
C ILE A 142 -46.84 -23.31 22.09
N TYR A 143 -46.43 -23.75 20.89
CA TYR A 143 -47.32 -24.53 20.01
C TYR A 143 -47.38 -26.04 20.32
N VAL A 144 -46.46 -26.57 21.10
CA VAL A 144 -46.41 -28.00 21.49
C VAL A 144 -47.14 -28.26 22.81
N TYR A 145 -47.51 -27.21 23.54
CA TYR A 145 -48.36 -27.24 24.75
C TYR A 145 -49.76 -26.71 24.43
#